data_bebb57d7f0854e9266a4bcdb09b6f702
#
_entry.id   bebb57d7f0854e9266a4bcdb09b6f702
#
_cell.length_a   1.000
_cell.length_b   1.000
_cell.length_c   1.000
_cell.angle_alpha   90.00
_cell.angle_beta   90.00
_cell.angle_gamma   90.00
#
_symmetry.space_group_name_H-M   'P 1'
#
loop_
_entity.id
_entity.type
_entity.pdbx_description
1 polymer ?
#
loop_
_entity_poly.entity_id
_entity_poly.type
_entity_poly.pdbx_seq_one_letter_code
_entity_poly.pdbx_strand_id
1 'polypeptide(L)'
;MALRTPSTSWRRSGKPPRGFRKPSAGCHRTCDDPVVDDWLADTRTSYDTVAVSYADKMRDAIAGDPHLRAALAVFAEQVQSGPVADVGCGPGHVTAHLNRLGVDAFGIDLSPGMIDMARRDHPGLRFEVGSMTDLRLPDASVGGLIAWWSLIHIPDDEVPTVFAHFHRVLCPGGPLQLGFHVGDESRLKTAGYGGHPMKVHVHRRRPDTVASWLRDAGFAIEAQWLCEPDAAVPQAFVFARR
;
A
#
# COMPACT_ATOMS: atom_id res chain seq x y z
N MET A 1 -0.11 59.37 -34.31
CA MET A 1 1.15 60.05 -33.89
C MET A 1 2.23 58.98 -33.83
N ALA A 2 3.05 58.99 -34.85
CA ALA A 2 4.08 57.93 -35.06
C ALA A 2 5.42 58.46 -34.49
N LEU A 3 6.24 57.58 -33.94
CA LEU A 3 7.69 57.73 -33.75
C LEU A 3 8.32 56.35 -33.50
N ARG A 4 8.87 55.76 -34.52
CA ARG A 4 10.30 55.67 -34.93
C ARG A 4 11.15 54.74 -34.06
N THR A 5 11.53 53.60 -34.67
CA THR A 5 12.68 52.72 -34.36
C THR A 5 14.01 53.45 -34.64
N PRO A 6 15.13 53.02 -34.04
CA PRO A 6 16.38 52.95 -34.77
C PRO A 6 16.99 51.56 -34.82
N SER A 7 17.36 51.20 -36.03
CA SER A 7 18.25 50.09 -36.38
C SER A 7 19.71 50.46 -36.08
N THR A 8 20.49 49.51 -35.51
CA THR A 8 21.95 49.54 -35.61
C THR A 8 22.50 48.16 -35.96
N SER A 9 23.03 48.12 -37.16
CA SER A 9 23.84 47.04 -37.70
C SER A 9 25.23 47.03 -37.05
N TRP A 10 25.71 45.83 -36.66
CA TRP A 10 27.15 45.58 -36.50
C TRP A 10 27.59 44.37 -37.30
N ARG A 11 28.62 44.60 -38.08
CA ARG A 11 29.26 43.72 -39.05
C ARG A 11 30.15 42.68 -38.37
N ARG A 12 30.28 41.54 -39.07
CA ARG A 12 31.16 40.38 -38.88
C ARG A 12 32.63 40.77 -38.66
N SER A 13 33.30 40.02 -37.76
CA SER A 13 34.60 39.40 -38.00
C SER A 13 35.01 38.58 -36.74
N GLY A 14 35.35 37.34 -36.90
CA GLY A 14 35.95 36.52 -35.84
C GLY A 14 35.89 35.02 -36.17
N LYS A 15 37.02 34.45 -36.59
CA LYS A 15 37.21 33.01 -36.83
C LYS A 15 36.87 32.16 -35.60
N PRO A 16 36.34 30.95 -35.78
CA PRO A 16 36.11 30.05 -34.66
C PRO A 16 37.41 29.40 -34.14
N PRO A 17 37.56 29.20 -32.83
CA PRO A 17 38.67 28.44 -32.27
C PRO A 17 38.48 26.96 -32.55
N ARG A 18 39.57 26.31 -32.93
CA ARG A 18 39.67 24.85 -33.12
C ARG A 18 39.62 24.14 -31.77
N GLY A 19 38.92 23.00 -31.70
CA GLY A 19 39.21 21.97 -30.72
C GLY A 19 38.07 21.63 -29.74
N PHE A 20 36.93 21.13 -30.23
CA PHE A 20 36.09 20.30 -29.38
C PHE A 20 36.46 18.83 -29.53
N ARG A 21 37.17 18.31 -28.54
CA ARG A 21 37.30 16.87 -28.36
C ARG A 21 35.91 16.29 -28.02
N LYS A 22 35.45 15.35 -28.81
CA LYS A 22 34.28 14.49 -28.46
C LYS A 22 34.59 13.78 -27.16
N PRO A 23 33.70 13.76 -26.17
CA PRO A 23 33.82 12.81 -25.06
C PRO A 23 33.51 11.42 -25.61
N SER A 24 34.43 10.49 -25.40
CA SER A 24 34.30 9.09 -25.69
C SER A 24 33.11 8.50 -24.88
N ALA A 25 32.18 7.86 -25.60
CA ALA A 25 31.20 6.99 -25.01
C ALA A 25 31.93 5.82 -24.29
N GLY A 26 31.69 5.71 -22.99
CA GLY A 26 32.28 4.68 -22.16
C GLY A 26 31.79 4.81 -20.73
N CYS A 27 30.47 4.89 -20.51
CA CYS A 27 29.96 4.62 -19.17
C CYS A 27 29.83 3.09 -19.04
N HIS A 28 30.95 2.45 -18.66
CA HIS A 28 30.89 1.12 -18.08
C HIS A 28 30.19 1.26 -16.73
N ARG A 29 28.93 0.81 -16.62
CA ARG A 29 28.35 0.48 -15.33
C ARG A 29 29.25 -0.59 -14.72
N THR A 30 29.92 -0.24 -13.64
CA THR A 30 30.64 -1.19 -12.81
C THR A 30 29.61 -2.10 -12.16
N CYS A 31 29.85 -3.41 -12.18
CA CYS A 31 28.96 -4.46 -11.63
C CYS A 31 28.89 -4.45 -10.09
N ASP A 32 29.22 -3.35 -9.43
CA ASP A 32 29.30 -3.19 -7.98
C ASP A 32 28.35 -2.10 -7.43
N ASP A 33 27.38 -1.62 -8.22
CA ASP A 33 26.28 -0.87 -7.63
C ASP A 33 25.52 -1.80 -6.69
N PRO A 34 25.35 -1.43 -5.39
CA PRO A 34 24.55 -2.25 -4.49
C PRO A 34 23.18 -2.44 -5.15
N VAL A 35 22.76 -3.70 -5.27
CA VAL A 35 21.39 -4.03 -5.68
C VAL A 35 20.49 -3.39 -4.64
N VAL A 36 19.97 -2.21 -4.93
CA VAL A 36 18.94 -1.58 -4.12
C VAL A 36 17.79 -2.55 -4.16
N ASP A 37 17.48 -3.16 -3.03
CA ASP A 37 16.38 -4.11 -2.94
C ASP A 37 15.08 -3.33 -3.16
N ASP A 38 14.59 -3.33 -4.39
CA ASP A 38 13.34 -2.66 -4.76
C ASP A 38 12.17 -3.56 -4.33
N TRP A 39 12.04 -3.70 -3.01
CA TRP A 39 11.02 -4.52 -2.39
C TRP A 39 9.60 -4.15 -2.84
N LEU A 40 9.38 -2.87 -3.19
CA LEU A 40 8.08 -2.38 -3.62
C LEU A 40 7.75 -2.88 -5.04
N ALA A 41 8.73 -2.81 -5.98
CA ALA A 41 8.56 -3.35 -7.33
C ALA A 41 8.46 -4.88 -7.32
N ASP A 42 9.25 -5.55 -6.48
CA ASP A 42 9.19 -7.00 -6.28
C ASP A 42 7.82 -7.43 -5.72
N THR A 43 7.29 -6.71 -4.75
CA THR A 43 5.95 -6.95 -4.18
C THR A 43 4.88 -6.79 -5.25
N ARG A 44 4.90 -5.68 -5.99
CA ARG A 44 3.97 -5.42 -7.09
C ARG A 44 3.98 -6.53 -8.13
N THR A 45 5.16 -6.87 -8.65
CA THR A 45 5.33 -7.90 -9.68
C THR A 45 4.88 -9.27 -9.19
N SER A 46 5.17 -9.60 -7.92
CA SER A 46 4.74 -10.85 -7.31
C SER A 46 3.22 -10.96 -7.25
N TYR A 47 2.52 -9.91 -6.81
CA TYR A 47 1.07 -9.90 -6.71
C TYR A 47 0.37 -9.78 -8.07
N ASP A 48 0.96 -9.11 -9.05
CA ASP A 48 0.49 -9.15 -10.45
C ASP A 48 0.54 -10.58 -11.01
N THR A 49 1.62 -11.31 -10.74
CA THR A 49 1.81 -12.69 -11.20
C THR A 49 0.77 -13.65 -10.64
N VAL A 50 0.37 -13.48 -9.38
CA VAL A 50 -0.53 -14.43 -8.69
C VAL A 50 -1.98 -13.95 -8.60
N ALA A 51 -2.34 -12.82 -9.22
CA ALA A 51 -3.62 -12.15 -8.99
C ALA A 51 -4.83 -13.08 -9.17
N VAL A 52 -4.88 -13.85 -10.24
CA VAL A 52 -5.99 -14.78 -10.52
C VAL A 52 -6.08 -15.88 -9.48
N SER A 53 -4.98 -16.60 -9.25
CA SER A 53 -4.96 -17.73 -8.30
C SER A 53 -5.11 -17.28 -6.85
N TYR A 54 -4.67 -16.07 -6.52
CA TYR A 54 -4.93 -15.45 -5.23
C TYR A 54 -6.42 -15.14 -5.05
N ALA A 55 -7.05 -14.49 -6.03
CA ALA A 55 -8.47 -14.14 -5.99
C ALA A 55 -9.35 -15.40 -5.80
N ASP A 56 -9.07 -16.48 -6.55
CA ASP A 56 -9.79 -17.74 -6.41
C ASP A 56 -9.61 -18.36 -5.01
N LYS A 57 -8.40 -18.36 -4.47
CA LYS A 57 -8.12 -18.90 -3.14
C LYS A 57 -8.80 -18.12 -2.01
N MET A 58 -8.88 -16.79 -2.15
CA MET A 58 -9.39 -15.90 -1.09
C MET A 58 -10.91 -15.65 -1.18
N ARG A 59 -11.57 -16.17 -2.22
CA ARG A 59 -13.01 -15.95 -2.50
C ARG A 59 -13.90 -16.12 -1.29
N ASP A 60 -13.71 -17.21 -0.53
CA ASP A 60 -14.55 -17.58 0.59
C ASP A 60 -13.89 -17.38 1.96
N ALA A 61 -12.71 -16.73 1.99
CA ALA A 61 -11.93 -16.60 3.22
C ALA A 61 -12.71 -15.95 4.36
N ILE A 62 -13.43 -14.85 4.09
CA ILE A 62 -14.24 -14.18 5.12
C ILE A 62 -15.47 -15.02 5.49
N ALA A 63 -16.13 -15.64 4.51
CA ALA A 63 -17.32 -16.45 4.77
C ALA A 63 -17.00 -17.68 5.65
N GLY A 64 -15.83 -18.29 5.45
CA GLY A 64 -15.37 -19.45 6.19
C GLY A 64 -14.87 -19.16 7.61
N ASP A 65 -14.52 -17.92 7.95
CA ASP A 65 -13.90 -17.59 9.24
C ASP A 65 -14.77 -16.63 10.08
N PRO A 66 -15.29 -17.11 11.25
CA PRO A 66 -16.12 -16.26 12.10
C PRO A 66 -15.35 -15.10 12.77
N HIS A 67 -14.04 -15.24 13.03
CA HIS A 67 -13.24 -14.18 13.63
C HIS A 67 -13.03 -13.03 12.65
N LEU A 68 -12.80 -13.33 11.35
CA LEU A 68 -12.70 -12.33 10.31
C LEU A 68 -14.02 -11.54 10.17
N ARG A 69 -15.16 -12.26 10.16
CA ARG A 69 -16.48 -11.60 10.09
C ARG A 69 -16.74 -10.73 11.31
N ALA A 70 -16.42 -11.21 12.52
CA ALA A 70 -16.61 -10.44 13.75
C ALA A 70 -15.73 -9.18 13.76
N ALA A 71 -14.47 -9.29 13.34
CA ALA A 71 -13.56 -8.15 13.28
C ALA A 71 -14.06 -7.08 12.29
N LEU A 72 -14.56 -7.49 11.11
CA LEU A 72 -15.14 -6.57 10.13
C LEU A 72 -16.45 -5.94 10.60
N ALA A 73 -17.30 -6.71 11.31
CA ALA A 73 -18.54 -6.19 11.88
C ALA A 73 -18.27 -5.11 12.93
N VAL A 74 -17.32 -5.36 13.86
CA VAL A 74 -16.91 -4.36 14.86
C VAL A 74 -16.38 -3.10 14.19
N PHE A 75 -15.52 -3.25 13.18
CA PHE A 75 -15.01 -2.08 12.43
C PHE A 75 -16.14 -1.30 11.76
N ALA A 76 -17.07 -2.01 11.08
CA ALA A 76 -18.19 -1.36 10.40
C ALA A 76 -19.09 -0.56 11.35
N GLU A 77 -19.32 -1.06 12.57
CA GLU A 77 -20.09 -0.36 13.61
C GLU A 77 -19.37 0.88 14.14
N GLN A 78 -18.03 0.92 14.09
CA GLN A 78 -17.22 2.05 14.54
C GLN A 78 -17.18 3.22 13.53
N VAL A 79 -17.46 2.96 12.26
CA VAL A 79 -17.49 3.98 11.20
C VAL A 79 -18.72 4.86 11.38
N GLN A 80 -18.51 6.15 11.66
CA GLN A 80 -19.62 7.08 11.90
C GLN A 80 -20.13 7.71 10.61
N SER A 81 -19.22 8.10 9.70
CA SER A 81 -19.57 8.76 8.44
C SER A 81 -18.36 8.83 7.50
N GLY A 82 -18.65 9.07 6.21
CA GLY A 82 -17.63 9.22 5.18
C GLY A 82 -17.16 7.89 4.59
N PRO A 83 -16.40 7.94 3.49
CA PRO A 83 -15.90 6.75 2.81
C PRO A 83 -14.81 6.06 3.64
N VAL A 84 -14.69 4.75 3.47
CA VAL A 84 -13.67 3.90 4.10
C VAL A 84 -12.66 3.45 3.07
N ALA A 85 -11.37 3.62 3.37
CA ALA A 85 -10.29 3.13 2.53
C ALA A 85 -9.85 1.72 2.99
N ASP A 86 -9.93 0.73 2.09
CA ASP A 86 -9.31 -0.59 2.24
C ASP A 86 -7.96 -0.57 1.53
N VAL A 87 -6.86 -0.47 2.30
CA VAL A 87 -5.51 -0.22 1.77
C VAL A 87 -4.69 -1.51 1.71
N GLY A 88 -4.34 -1.91 0.50
CA GLY A 88 -3.88 -3.25 0.17
C GLY A 88 -5.06 -4.21 0.03
N CYS A 89 -6.09 -3.78 -0.69
CA CYS A 89 -7.38 -4.47 -0.80
C CYS A 89 -7.31 -5.80 -1.56
N GLY A 90 -6.21 -6.05 -2.28
CA GLY A 90 -6.11 -7.22 -3.15
C GLY A 90 -7.26 -7.31 -4.14
N PRO A 91 -7.90 -8.49 -4.31
CA PRO A 91 -9.02 -8.67 -5.22
C PRO A 91 -10.36 -8.11 -4.67
N GLY A 92 -10.35 -7.28 -3.63
CA GLY A 92 -11.50 -6.50 -3.16
C GLY A 92 -12.50 -7.23 -2.27
N HIS A 93 -12.20 -8.42 -1.77
CA HIS A 93 -13.15 -9.21 -0.97
C HIS A 93 -13.50 -8.56 0.38
N VAL A 94 -12.54 -7.88 1.04
CA VAL A 94 -12.78 -7.10 2.26
C VAL A 94 -13.62 -5.86 1.95
N THR A 95 -13.22 -5.09 0.93
CA THR A 95 -13.99 -3.94 0.42
C THR A 95 -15.44 -4.31 0.14
N ALA A 96 -15.67 -5.42 -0.58
CA ALA A 96 -17.02 -5.90 -0.91
C ALA A 96 -17.79 -6.36 0.34
N HIS A 97 -17.12 -6.96 1.32
CA HIS A 97 -17.78 -7.34 2.57
C HIS A 97 -18.23 -6.14 3.38
N LEU A 98 -17.39 -5.10 3.51
CA LEU A 98 -17.75 -3.85 4.19
C LEU A 98 -18.94 -3.16 3.51
N ASN A 99 -18.99 -3.13 2.16
CA ASN A 99 -20.14 -2.59 1.44
C ASN A 99 -21.43 -3.39 1.73
N ARG A 100 -21.38 -4.73 1.89
CA ARG A 100 -22.54 -5.52 2.32
C ARG A 100 -22.98 -5.23 3.75
N LEU A 101 -22.07 -4.75 4.61
CA LEU A 101 -22.40 -4.27 5.96
C LEU A 101 -22.91 -2.82 5.98
N GLY A 102 -23.07 -2.18 4.81
CA GLY A 102 -23.59 -0.82 4.69
C GLY A 102 -22.53 0.27 4.78
N VAL A 103 -21.23 -0.08 4.74
CA VAL A 103 -20.12 0.87 4.76
C VAL A 103 -19.76 1.27 3.32
N ASP A 104 -19.64 2.57 3.04
CA ASP A 104 -19.14 3.08 1.74
C ASP A 104 -17.63 2.86 1.63
N ALA A 105 -17.21 1.63 1.34
CA ALA A 105 -15.80 1.26 1.23
C ALA A 105 -15.31 1.24 -0.21
N PHE A 106 -14.05 1.68 -0.41
CA PHE A 106 -13.33 1.58 -1.66
C PHE A 106 -11.93 0.99 -1.42
N GLY A 107 -11.36 0.34 -2.46
CA GLY A 107 -10.09 -0.35 -2.35
C GLY A 107 -8.94 0.37 -3.04
N ILE A 108 -7.75 0.27 -2.43
CA ILE A 108 -6.48 0.71 -3.01
C ILE A 108 -5.50 -0.47 -2.92
N ASP A 109 -4.84 -0.81 -4.02
CA ASP A 109 -3.79 -1.84 -4.03
C ASP A 109 -2.62 -1.45 -4.91
N LEU A 110 -1.42 -1.92 -4.54
CA LEU A 110 -0.19 -1.67 -5.29
C LEU A 110 -0.19 -2.38 -6.65
N SER A 111 -0.84 -3.55 -6.74
CA SER A 111 -0.86 -4.42 -7.92
C SER A 111 -2.01 -4.06 -8.86
N PRO A 112 -1.72 -3.60 -10.10
CA PRO A 112 -2.75 -3.48 -11.14
C PRO A 112 -3.52 -4.78 -11.39
N GLY A 113 -2.84 -5.94 -11.36
CA GLY A 113 -3.49 -7.24 -11.54
C GLY A 113 -4.52 -7.54 -10.45
N MET A 114 -4.26 -7.18 -9.18
CA MET A 114 -5.24 -7.28 -8.11
C MET A 114 -6.44 -6.35 -8.33
N ILE A 115 -6.19 -5.11 -8.73
CA ILE A 115 -7.25 -4.14 -9.04
C ILE A 115 -8.12 -4.59 -10.21
N ASP A 116 -7.54 -5.20 -11.24
CA ASP A 116 -8.30 -5.76 -12.35
C ASP A 116 -9.23 -6.90 -11.89
N MET A 117 -8.74 -7.78 -10.99
CA MET A 117 -9.58 -8.80 -10.36
C MET A 117 -10.70 -8.18 -9.52
N ALA A 118 -10.39 -7.18 -8.70
CA ALA A 118 -11.35 -6.49 -7.86
C ALA A 118 -12.48 -5.84 -8.69
N ARG A 119 -12.14 -5.15 -9.76
CA ARG A 119 -13.11 -4.54 -10.69
C ARG A 119 -13.96 -5.57 -11.43
N ARG A 120 -13.35 -6.69 -11.84
CA ARG A 120 -14.07 -7.80 -12.49
C ARG A 120 -15.10 -8.45 -11.56
N ASP A 121 -14.69 -8.73 -10.31
CA ASP A 121 -15.50 -9.51 -9.37
C ASP A 121 -16.50 -8.63 -8.59
N HIS A 122 -16.24 -7.31 -8.50
CA HIS A 122 -17.07 -6.33 -7.79
C HIS A 122 -17.31 -5.06 -8.63
N PRO A 123 -18.00 -5.16 -9.79
CA PRO A 123 -18.07 -4.08 -10.80
C PRO A 123 -18.81 -2.81 -10.33
N GLY A 124 -19.50 -2.86 -9.20
CA GLY A 124 -20.18 -1.68 -8.62
C GLY A 124 -19.34 -0.90 -7.62
N LEU A 125 -18.14 -1.37 -7.28
CA LEU A 125 -17.30 -0.76 -6.26
C LEU A 125 -16.11 0.00 -6.88
N ARG A 126 -15.58 0.96 -6.13
CA ARG A 126 -14.43 1.77 -6.55
C ARG A 126 -13.12 1.10 -6.12
N PHE A 127 -12.19 0.96 -7.09
CA PHE A 127 -10.84 0.42 -6.85
C PHE A 127 -9.80 1.23 -7.61
N GLU A 128 -8.69 1.53 -6.96
CA GLU A 128 -7.61 2.37 -7.49
C GLU A 128 -6.24 1.70 -7.27
N VAL A 129 -5.34 1.85 -8.25
CA VAL A 129 -3.94 1.44 -8.07
C VAL A 129 -3.21 2.50 -7.25
N GLY A 130 -2.56 2.10 -6.15
CA GLY A 130 -1.84 3.02 -5.28
C GLY A 130 -0.98 2.31 -4.24
N SER A 131 -0.06 3.04 -3.62
CA SER A 131 0.81 2.53 -2.56
C SER A 131 0.44 3.12 -1.20
N MET A 132 0.52 2.30 -0.14
CA MET A 132 0.38 2.81 1.22
C MET A 132 1.59 3.66 1.68
N THR A 133 2.73 3.54 0.99
CA THR A 133 3.92 4.38 1.23
C THR A 133 3.87 5.74 0.52
N ASP A 134 2.91 5.92 -0.42
CA ASP A 134 2.60 7.19 -1.10
C ASP A 134 1.09 7.29 -1.28
N LEU A 135 0.34 7.35 -0.17
CA LEU A 135 -1.13 7.33 -0.19
C LEU A 135 -1.70 8.68 -0.66
N ARG A 136 -2.16 8.71 -1.91
CA ARG A 136 -2.59 9.95 -2.59
C ARG A 136 -4.06 10.29 -2.34
N LEU A 137 -4.44 10.28 -1.06
CA LEU A 137 -5.74 10.77 -0.61
C LEU A 137 -5.56 12.13 0.07
N PRO A 138 -6.56 13.03 -0.01
CA PRO A 138 -6.52 14.29 0.74
C PRO A 138 -6.47 14.07 2.26
N ASP A 139 -6.00 15.07 2.99
CA ASP A 139 -6.00 15.04 4.45
C ASP A 139 -7.44 14.96 4.98
N ALA A 140 -7.64 14.17 6.04
CA ALA A 140 -8.93 14.00 6.72
C ALA A 140 -10.10 13.74 5.73
N SER A 141 -9.88 12.89 4.73
CA SER A 141 -10.85 12.61 3.66
C SER A 141 -11.57 11.28 3.79
N VAL A 142 -11.14 10.40 4.70
CA VAL A 142 -11.78 9.10 4.93
C VAL A 142 -12.28 8.97 6.37
N GLY A 143 -13.48 8.43 6.51
CA GLY A 143 -14.13 8.21 7.81
C GLY A 143 -13.61 6.98 8.56
N GLY A 144 -12.92 6.07 7.86
CA GLY A 144 -12.26 4.89 8.41
C GLY A 144 -11.21 4.35 7.47
N LEU A 145 -10.28 3.55 8.00
CA LEU A 145 -9.24 2.90 7.22
C LEU A 145 -9.02 1.47 7.71
N ILE A 146 -8.92 0.54 6.78
CA ILE A 146 -8.59 -0.86 7.07
C ILE A 146 -7.38 -1.27 6.24
N ALA A 147 -6.46 -2.07 6.82
CA ALA A 147 -5.33 -2.65 6.12
C ALA A 147 -5.11 -4.08 6.64
N TRP A 148 -5.59 -5.06 5.86
CA TRP A 148 -5.58 -6.47 6.24
C TRP A 148 -4.56 -7.25 5.42
N TRP A 149 -3.61 -7.91 6.10
CA TRP A 149 -2.53 -8.71 5.50
C TRP A 149 -1.77 -7.99 4.38
N SER A 150 -1.75 -6.65 4.41
CA SER A 150 -1.06 -5.79 3.47
C SER A 150 0.18 -5.15 4.10
N LEU A 151 0.09 -4.69 5.35
CA LEU A 151 1.22 -4.14 6.12
C LEU A 151 2.36 -5.17 6.30
N ILE A 152 2.07 -6.46 6.21
CA ILE A 152 3.06 -7.54 6.34
C ILE A 152 4.14 -7.51 5.25
N HIS A 153 3.98 -6.74 4.20
CA HIS A 153 4.96 -6.58 3.11
C HIS A 153 5.81 -5.31 3.24
N ILE A 154 5.52 -4.47 4.22
CA ILE A 154 6.24 -3.22 4.45
C ILE A 154 7.42 -3.47 5.39
N PRO A 155 8.66 -3.12 5.02
CA PRO A 155 9.81 -3.16 5.93
C PRO A 155 9.58 -2.31 7.19
N ASP A 156 10.21 -2.67 8.29
CA ASP A 156 9.97 -2.03 9.59
C ASP A 156 10.33 -0.54 9.61
N ASP A 157 11.36 -0.15 8.87
CA ASP A 157 11.81 1.24 8.70
C ASP A 157 10.84 2.10 7.88
N GLU A 158 9.99 1.48 7.04
CA GLU A 158 8.96 2.18 6.26
C GLU A 158 7.60 2.26 6.97
N VAL A 159 7.37 1.45 8.01
CA VAL A 159 6.08 1.45 8.74
C VAL A 159 5.72 2.81 9.33
N PRO A 160 6.64 3.61 9.89
CA PRO A 160 6.32 4.96 10.37
C PRO A 160 5.78 5.88 9.27
N THR A 161 6.32 5.81 8.06
CA THR A 161 5.84 6.56 6.89
C THR A 161 4.40 6.15 6.53
N VAL A 162 4.12 4.84 6.51
CA VAL A 162 2.77 4.32 6.24
C VAL A 162 1.77 4.81 7.29
N PHE A 163 2.12 4.73 8.58
CA PHE A 163 1.21 5.16 9.64
C PHE A 163 1.00 6.69 9.67
N ALA A 164 2.01 7.47 9.28
CA ALA A 164 1.85 8.91 9.08
C ALA A 164 0.83 9.21 7.95
N HIS A 165 0.87 8.45 6.84
CA HIS A 165 -0.13 8.56 5.79
C HIS A 165 -1.52 8.15 6.28
N PHE A 166 -1.66 7.06 7.01
CA PHE A 166 -2.94 6.61 7.56
C PHE A 166 -3.53 7.66 8.51
N HIS A 167 -2.70 8.18 9.42
CA HIS A 167 -3.13 9.26 10.32
C HIS A 167 -3.54 10.52 9.56
N ARG A 168 -2.80 10.92 8.55
CA ARG A 168 -3.09 12.13 7.75
C ARG A 168 -4.44 12.05 7.05
N VAL A 169 -4.75 10.91 6.39
CA VAL A 169 -5.95 10.78 5.55
C VAL A 169 -7.23 10.49 6.33
N LEU A 170 -7.14 9.88 7.51
CA LEU A 170 -8.29 9.63 8.39
C LEU A 170 -8.85 10.95 8.91
N CYS A 171 -10.17 11.05 9.03
CA CYS A 171 -10.82 12.11 9.79
C CYS A 171 -10.49 12.00 11.29
N PRO A 172 -10.46 13.11 12.06
CA PRO A 172 -10.35 13.04 13.51
C PRO A 172 -11.43 12.12 14.11
N GLY A 173 -11.03 11.20 14.97
CA GLY A 173 -11.90 10.18 15.53
C GLY A 173 -12.22 9.01 14.60
N GLY A 174 -11.67 8.95 13.39
CA GLY A 174 -11.87 7.84 12.45
C GLY A 174 -11.20 6.55 12.93
N PRO A 175 -11.87 5.37 12.80
CA PRO A 175 -11.30 4.10 13.17
C PRO A 175 -10.26 3.62 12.16
N LEU A 176 -9.21 2.98 12.68
CA LEU A 176 -8.22 2.20 11.95
C LEU A 176 -8.29 0.75 12.40
N GLN A 177 -8.30 -0.19 11.46
CA GLN A 177 -8.15 -1.61 11.77
C GLN A 177 -7.02 -2.23 10.94
N LEU A 178 -6.10 -2.91 11.63
CA LEU A 178 -5.03 -3.70 11.03
C LEU A 178 -5.26 -5.18 11.28
N GLY A 179 -4.96 -6.03 10.26
CA GLY A 179 -4.92 -7.49 10.40
C GLY A 179 -3.58 -8.02 9.88
N PHE A 180 -2.89 -8.87 10.66
CA PHE A 180 -1.57 -9.37 10.31
C PHE A 180 -1.22 -10.70 10.98
N HIS A 181 -0.15 -11.35 10.50
CA HIS A 181 0.43 -12.55 11.09
C HIS A 181 1.35 -12.21 12.26
N VAL A 182 1.18 -12.95 13.37
CA VAL A 182 1.98 -12.76 14.59
C VAL A 182 3.28 -13.55 14.53
N GLY A 183 4.37 -12.93 15.03
CA GLY A 183 5.70 -13.51 15.14
C GLY A 183 6.78 -12.45 15.24
N ASP A 184 8.04 -12.88 15.21
CA ASP A 184 9.22 -12.01 15.31
C ASP A 184 10.15 -12.18 14.09
N GLU A 185 9.69 -12.86 13.04
CA GLU A 185 10.52 -13.21 11.89
C GLU A 185 10.07 -12.51 10.60
N SER A 186 11.04 -12.24 9.74
CA SER A 186 10.81 -11.84 8.36
C SER A 186 11.35 -12.92 7.44
N ARG A 187 10.59 -13.30 6.41
CA ARG A 187 11.02 -14.29 5.45
C ARG A 187 10.71 -13.88 4.03
N LEU A 188 11.61 -14.23 3.11
CA LEU A 188 11.34 -14.11 1.69
C LEU A 188 10.45 -15.26 1.21
N LYS A 189 9.30 -14.95 0.64
CA LYS A 189 8.41 -15.89 -0.02
C LYS A 189 8.76 -15.93 -1.51
N THR A 190 9.19 -17.10 -1.99
CA THR A 190 9.67 -17.31 -3.37
C THR A 190 8.65 -17.98 -4.27
N ALA A 191 7.58 -18.55 -3.70
CA ALA A 191 6.48 -19.15 -4.44
C ALA A 191 5.17 -19.07 -3.64
N GLY A 192 4.04 -19.05 -4.35
CA GLY A 192 2.73 -19.04 -3.69
C GLY A 192 1.57 -19.23 -4.66
N TYR A 193 0.38 -19.43 -4.09
CA TYR A 193 -0.91 -19.39 -4.80
C TYR A 193 -0.92 -20.20 -6.11
N GLY A 194 -0.68 -21.52 -5.99
CA GLY A 194 -0.60 -22.41 -7.15
C GLY A 194 0.82 -22.69 -7.64
N GLY A 195 1.84 -22.32 -6.85
CA GLY A 195 3.25 -22.55 -7.18
C GLY A 195 3.87 -21.50 -8.09
N HIS A 196 3.18 -20.40 -8.33
CA HIS A 196 3.71 -19.27 -9.11
C HIS A 196 4.93 -18.64 -8.43
N PRO A 197 5.93 -18.17 -9.20
CA PRO A 197 7.10 -17.49 -8.64
C PRO A 197 6.69 -16.17 -7.98
N MET A 198 7.30 -15.89 -6.83
CA MET A 198 7.15 -14.65 -6.09
C MET A 198 8.51 -14.21 -5.55
N LYS A 199 8.68 -12.92 -5.30
CA LYS A 199 9.79 -12.36 -4.53
C LYS A 199 9.20 -11.30 -3.61
N VAL A 200 8.68 -11.72 -2.46
CA VAL A 200 8.02 -10.82 -1.51
C VAL A 200 8.41 -11.17 -0.08
N HIS A 201 8.81 -10.17 0.69
CA HIS A 201 9.04 -10.33 2.11
C HIS A 201 7.72 -10.38 2.87
N VAL A 202 7.65 -11.26 3.85
CA VAL A 202 6.54 -11.37 4.81
C VAL A 202 7.10 -11.14 6.19
N HIS A 203 6.76 -10.00 6.77
CA HIS A 203 7.16 -9.58 8.11
C HIS A 203 6.06 -9.99 9.10
N ARG A 204 6.38 -10.89 10.03
CA ARG A 204 5.52 -11.18 11.16
C ARG A 204 5.86 -10.22 12.28
N ARG A 205 4.86 -9.76 13.02
CA ARG A 205 5.04 -8.75 14.07
C ARG A 205 4.26 -9.09 15.31
N ARG A 206 4.80 -8.73 16.47
CA ARG A 206 4.06 -8.83 17.73
C ARG A 206 3.00 -7.72 17.79
N PRO A 207 1.79 -8.01 18.30
CA PRO A 207 0.73 -6.99 18.43
C PRO A 207 1.18 -5.76 19.21
N ASP A 208 1.95 -5.94 20.30
CA ASP A 208 2.44 -4.84 21.12
C ASP A 208 3.42 -3.92 20.38
N THR A 209 4.25 -4.48 19.48
CA THR A 209 5.15 -3.71 18.62
C THR A 209 4.35 -2.82 17.66
N VAL A 210 3.35 -3.39 16.98
CA VAL A 210 2.48 -2.64 16.06
C VAL A 210 1.69 -1.56 16.82
N ALA A 211 1.18 -1.89 18.01
CA ALA A 211 0.46 -0.94 18.85
C ALA A 211 1.37 0.20 19.35
N SER A 212 2.66 -0.07 19.62
CA SER A 212 3.62 0.98 19.98
C SER A 212 3.83 1.94 18.81
N TRP A 213 4.12 1.43 17.62
CA TRP A 213 4.29 2.25 16.42
C TRP A 213 3.05 3.10 16.06
N LEU A 214 1.85 2.55 16.29
CA LEU A 214 0.61 3.30 16.10
C LEU A 214 0.49 4.45 17.11
N ARG A 215 0.84 4.23 18.39
CA ARG A 215 0.84 5.31 19.40
C ARG A 215 1.85 6.41 19.04
N ASP A 216 3.05 6.02 18.57
CA ASP A 216 4.07 6.96 18.12
C ASP A 216 3.59 7.80 16.91
N ALA A 217 2.73 7.23 16.06
CA ALA A 217 2.07 7.92 14.96
C ALA A 217 0.82 8.72 15.36
N GLY A 218 0.45 8.76 16.65
CA GLY A 218 -0.66 9.56 17.16
C GLY A 218 -2.00 8.84 17.28
N PHE A 219 -2.04 7.51 17.11
CA PHE A 219 -3.27 6.74 17.28
C PHE A 219 -3.53 6.33 18.73
N ALA A 220 -4.79 6.34 19.15
CA ALA A 220 -5.25 5.69 20.38
C ALA A 220 -5.58 4.22 20.07
N ILE A 221 -5.01 3.29 20.84
CA ILE A 221 -5.32 1.85 20.71
C ILE A 221 -6.59 1.54 21.51
N GLU A 222 -7.58 0.96 20.85
CA GLU A 222 -8.86 0.58 21.48
C GLU A 222 -8.92 -0.90 21.86
N ALA A 223 -8.40 -1.78 21.00
CA ALA A 223 -8.37 -3.23 21.26
C ALA A 223 -7.25 -3.94 20.48
N GLN A 224 -6.84 -5.07 21.00
CA GLN A 224 -5.99 -6.05 20.32
C GLN A 224 -6.63 -7.42 20.46
N TRP A 225 -6.86 -8.10 19.34
CA TRP A 225 -7.34 -9.48 19.34
C TRP A 225 -6.24 -10.41 18.86
N LEU A 226 -6.01 -11.48 19.58
CA LEU A 226 -5.13 -12.56 19.18
C LEU A 226 -6.01 -13.78 18.83
N CYS A 227 -5.94 -14.21 17.59
CA CYS A 227 -6.69 -15.35 17.08
C CYS A 227 -5.75 -16.55 16.88
N GLU A 228 -6.22 -17.73 17.27
CA GLU A 228 -5.49 -18.98 17.14
C GLU A 228 -4.07 -18.92 17.74
N PRO A 229 -3.91 -18.58 19.04
CA PRO A 229 -2.61 -18.32 19.66
C PRO A 229 -1.65 -19.50 19.59
N ASP A 230 -2.17 -20.72 19.51
CA ASP A 230 -1.40 -21.97 19.45
C ASP A 230 -1.16 -22.45 18.00
N ALA A 231 -1.65 -21.73 16.99
CA ALA A 231 -1.39 -22.06 15.59
C ALA A 231 0.07 -21.79 15.22
N ALA A 232 0.57 -22.48 14.20
CA ALA A 232 1.92 -22.25 13.67
C ALA A 232 2.12 -20.79 13.17
N VAL A 233 1.03 -20.12 12.80
CA VAL A 233 0.99 -18.71 12.38
C VAL A 233 -0.25 -18.07 13.00
N PRO A 234 -0.17 -17.62 14.26
CA PRO A 234 -1.27 -16.88 14.88
C PRO A 234 -1.57 -15.59 14.11
N GLN A 235 -2.79 -15.07 14.26
CA GLN A 235 -3.24 -13.86 13.64
C GLN A 235 -3.63 -12.82 14.70
N ALA A 236 -3.44 -11.55 14.39
CA ALA A 236 -3.88 -10.47 15.28
C ALA A 236 -4.63 -9.39 14.51
N PHE A 237 -5.56 -8.76 15.23
CA PHE A 237 -6.21 -7.53 14.82
C PHE A 237 -5.92 -6.44 15.84
N VAL A 238 -5.56 -5.27 15.35
CA VAL A 238 -5.42 -4.06 16.17
C VAL A 238 -6.47 -3.07 15.73
N PHE A 239 -7.26 -2.61 16.70
CA PHE A 239 -8.26 -1.56 16.55
C PHE A 239 -7.70 -0.29 17.18
N ALA A 240 -7.70 0.78 16.40
CA ALA A 240 -7.16 2.06 16.83
C ALA A 240 -8.04 3.22 16.32
N ARG A 241 -7.81 4.41 16.84
CA ARG A 241 -8.55 5.63 16.47
C ARG A 241 -7.59 6.80 16.30
N ARG A 242 -7.82 7.62 15.25
CA ARG A 242 -7.12 8.89 15.09
C ARG A 242 -7.55 9.91 16.12
#